data_453c39add9210f49647d0340cb73028d
#
_entry.id   453c39add9210f49647d0340cb73028d
#
_cell.length_a   1.000
_cell.length_b   1.000
_cell.length_c   1.000
_cell.angle_alpha   90.00
_cell.angle_beta   90.00
_cell.angle_gamma   90.00
#
_symmetry.space_group_name_H-M   'P 1'
#
loop_
_entity.id
_entity.type
_entity.pdbx_description
1 polymer ?
#
loop_
_entity_poly.entity_id
_entity_poly.type
_entity_poly.pdbx_seq_one_letter_code
_entity_poly.pdbx_strand_id
1 'polypeptide(L)' 'MKQGALIFDERSDRYDIRFDLADYYGGLHCGETFDVMVGGRWKHTRIEYGDDWYLVGI' A
#
# COMPACT_ATOMS: atom_id res chain seq x y z
N MET A 1 0.51 -0.07 16.36
CA MET A 1 0.45 0.13 14.89
C MET A 1 -0.02 -1.16 14.24
N LYS A 2 -0.95 -1.07 13.32
CA LYS A 2 -1.42 -2.22 12.56
C LYS A 2 -0.50 -2.46 11.35
N GLN A 3 -0.01 -3.67 11.21
CA GLN A 3 0.91 -4.02 10.13
C GLN A 3 0.29 -5.06 9.21
N GLY A 4 0.66 -4.99 7.93
CA GLY A 4 0.20 -5.95 6.95
C GLY A 4 1.12 -5.98 5.74
N ALA A 5 0.71 -6.70 4.72
CA ALA A 5 1.43 -6.82 3.47
C ALA A 5 0.76 -5.98 2.39
N LEU A 6 1.57 -5.24 1.65
CA LEU A 6 1.08 -4.52 0.48
C LEU A 6 0.90 -5.54 -0.65
N ILE A 7 -0.32 -5.65 -1.15
CA ILE A 7 -0.67 -6.60 -2.21
C ILE A 7 -1.39 -5.88 -3.33
N PHE A 8 -1.35 -6.45 -4.54
CA PHE A 8 -2.14 -5.96 -5.66
C PHE A 8 -3.39 -6.82 -5.81
N ASP A 9 -4.55 -6.16 -5.82
CA ASP A 9 -5.85 -6.82 -6.02
C ASP A 9 -6.28 -6.64 -7.47
N GLU A 10 -6.18 -7.72 -8.24
CA GLU A 10 -6.51 -7.70 -9.66
C GLU A 10 -7.97 -7.38 -9.93
N ARG A 11 -8.87 -7.74 -9.03
CA ARG A 11 -10.31 -7.51 -9.22
C ARG A 11 -10.67 -6.03 -9.16
N SER A 12 -10.01 -5.28 -8.27
CA SER A 12 -10.24 -3.83 -8.15
C SER A 12 -9.24 -3.01 -8.94
N ASP A 13 -8.16 -3.65 -9.45
CA ASP A 13 -7.05 -2.99 -10.11
C ASP A 13 -6.38 -1.96 -9.20
N ARG A 14 -6.31 -2.27 -7.89
CA ARG A 14 -5.75 -1.41 -6.86
C ARG A 14 -4.83 -2.18 -5.94
N TYR A 15 -3.89 -1.49 -5.34
CA TYR A 15 -3.15 -2.03 -4.21
C TYR A 15 -4.01 -1.98 -2.97
N ASP A 16 -3.74 -2.91 -2.06
CA ASP A 16 -4.42 -3.01 -0.78
C ASP A 16 -3.43 -3.43 0.28
N ILE A 17 -3.81 -3.30 1.54
CA ILE A 17 -3.02 -3.79 2.66
C ILE A 17 -3.79 -4.96 3.25
N ARG A 18 -3.14 -6.11 3.28
CA ARG A 18 -3.69 -7.33 3.90
C ARG A 18 -3.09 -7.48 5.28
N PHE A 19 -3.93 -7.40 6.30
CA PHE A 19 -3.48 -7.50 7.70
C PHE A 19 -3.52 -8.92 8.21
N ASP A 20 -4.45 -9.73 7.71
CA ASP A 20 -4.63 -11.14 8.08
C ASP A 20 -5.34 -11.85 6.93
N LEU A 21 -5.59 -13.16 7.08
CA LEU A 21 -6.16 -14.00 6.02
C LEU A 21 -7.39 -13.41 5.35
N ALA A 22 -8.25 -12.75 6.12
CA ALA A 22 -9.47 -12.15 5.61
C ALA A 22 -9.64 -10.70 6.06
N ASP A 23 -8.57 -10.06 6.55
CA ASP A 23 -8.62 -8.69 7.04
C ASP A 23 -7.81 -7.78 6.12
N TYR A 24 -8.51 -6.89 5.42
CA TYR A 24 -7.92 -5.98 4.44
C TYR A 24 -8.26 -4.54 4.79
N TYR A 25 -7.42 -3.62 4.34
CA TYR A 25 -7.69 -2.19 4.46
C TYR A 25 -8.93 -1.79 3.65
N GLY A 26 -9.09 -2.35 2.45
CA GLY A 26 -10.27 -2.10 1.62
C GLY A 26 -9.97 -1.38 0.31
N GLY A 27 -8.73 -1.39 -0.14
CA GLY A 27 -8.31 -0.76 -1.38
C GLY A 27 -7.71 0.62 -1.16
N LEU A 28 -6.49 0.81 -1.62
CA LEU A 28 -5.79 2.09 -1.52
C LEU A 28 -6.19 3.00 -2.67
N HIS A 29 -6.43 4.28 -2.36
CA HIS A 29 -6.75 5.32 -3.33
C HIS A 29 -5.57 6.27 -3.48
N CYS A 30 -5.49 6.95 -4.61
CA CYS A 30 -4.45 7.96 -4.85
C CYS A 30 -4.43 8.99 -3.71
N GLY A 31 -3.24 9.31 -3.22
CA GLY A 31 -3.07 10.28 -2.16
C GLY A 31 -3.10 9.71 -0.75
N GLU A 32 -3.46 8.45 -0.57
CA GLU A 32 -3.44 7.84 0.76
C GLU A 32 -2.01 7.62 1.23
N THR A 33 -1.78 7.89 2.51
CA THR A 33 -0.46 7.83 3.13
C THR A 33 -0.36 6.67 4.10
N PHE A 34 0.83 6.10 4.18
CA PHE A 34 1.13 5.02 5.12
C PHE A 34 2.65 4.87 5.21
N ASP A 35 3.10 4.05 6.14
CA ASP A 35 4.52 3.73 6.27
C ASP A 35 4.81 2.39 5.62
N VAL A 36 5.92 2.33 4.90
CA VAL A 36 6.37 1.12 4.21
C VAL A 36 7.77 0.73 4.69
N MET A 37 8.01 -0.56 4.82
CA MET A 37 9.32 -1.08 5.23
C MET A 37 10.22 -1.18 4.02
N VAL A 38 11.32 -0.43 4.04
CA VAL A 38 12.31 -0.40 2.96
C VAL A 38 13.69 -0.51 3.58
N GLY A 39 14.45 -1.53 3.20
CA GLY A 39 15.81 -1.70 3.70
C GLY A 39 15.90 -1.79 5.22
N GLY A 40 14.92 -2.43 5.86
CA GLY A 40 14.88 -2.60 7.32
C GLY A 40 14.41 -1.37 8.09
N ARG A 41 13.89 -0.35 7.41
CA ARG A 41 13.43 0.89 8.03
C ARG A 41 12.04 1.26 7.56
N TRP A 42 11.22 1.80 8.46
CA TRP A 42 9.93 2.36 8.10
C TRP A 42 10.11 3.72 7.45
N LYS A 43 9.49 3.89 6.28
CA LYS A 43 9.48 5.17 5.57
C LYS A 43 8.05 5.60 5.31
N HIS A 44 7.76 6.86 5.58
CA HIS A 44 6.46 7.44 5.26
C HIS A 44 6.35 7.65 3.76
N THR A 45 5.22 7.28 3.18
CA THR A 45 4.99 7.42 1.75
C THR A 45 3.53 7.73 1.44
N ARG A 46 3.27 8.00 0.20
CA ARG A 46 1.95 8.21 -0.36
C ARG A 46 1.84 7.41 -1.64
N ILE A 47 0.73 6.70 -1.84
CA ILE A 47 0.51 5.97 -3.08
C ILE A 47 -0.12 6.90 -4.11
N GLU A 48 0.39 6.83 -5.34
CA GLU A 48 -0.12 7.61 -6.47
C GLU A 48 -0.19 6.75 -7.72
N TYR A 49 -0.92 7.22 -8.70
CA TYR A 49 -1.05 6.57 -9.98
C TYR A 49 -0.62 7.54 -11.09
N GLY A 50 0.40 7.14 -11.84
CA GLY A 50 0.84 7.83 -13.04
C GLY A 50 0.65 6.91 -14.24
N ASP A 51 1.75 6.45 -14.86
CA ASP A 51 1.69 5.38 -15.86
C ASP A 51 1.31 4.05 -15.21
N ASP A 52 1.62 3.90 -13.93
CA ASP A 52 1.25 2.77 -13.10
C ASP A 52 1.26 3.23 -11.65
N TRP A 53 0.86 2.36 -10.72
CA TRP A 53 0.93 2.63 -9.30
C TRP A 53 2.38 2.79 -8.84
N TYR A 54 2.64 3.76 -7.96
CA TYR A 54 3.96 3.95 -7.37
C TYR A 54 3.86 4.56 -5.98
N LEU A 55 4.94 4.39 -5.20
CA LEU A 55 5.07 4.97 -3.88
C LEU A 55 6.04 6.16 -3.96
N VAL A 56 5.58 7.31 -3.50
CA VAL A 56 6.35 8.57 -3.57
C VAL A 56 7.61 8.46 -2.70
N GLY A 57 8.76 8.74 -3.30
CA GLY A 57 10.03 8.74 -2.59
C GLY A 57 10.66 7.37 -2.33
N ILE A 58 10.09 6.34 -2.90
CA ILE A 58 10.61 4.98 -2.71
C ILE A 58 11.34 4.49 -3.97
#